data_308e8f15982a47381aba1544bc6a3e27
#
_entry.id   308e8f15982a47381aba1544bc6a3e27
#
_cell.length_a   1.000
_cell.length_b   1.000
_cell.length_c   1.000
_cell.angle_alpha   90.00
_cell.angle_beta   90.00
_cell.angle_gamma   90.00
#
_symmetry.space_group_name_H-M   'P 1'
#
loop_
_entity.id
_entity.type
_entity.pdbx_description
1 polymer ?
#
loop_
_entity_poly.entity_id
_entity_poly.type
_entity_poly.pdbx_seq_one_letter_code
_entity_poly.pdbx_strand_id
1 'polypeptide(L)'
;MIEEPGPTESALALLEYPNRYPLKVFGKPADDFEAIVMSLVRARCPQAEHIEVSKRSSRGGKYLALTLTFTVHTQQQLEDIYRDLYDCDQVLMSL
;
A
#
# COMPACT_ATOMS: atom_id res chain seq x y z
N MET A 1 12.19 15.21 -10.67
CA MET A 1 11.29 14.27 -11.36
C MET A 1 10.24 13.71 -10.42
N ILE A 2 9.00 13.89 -10.77
CA ILE A 2 7.90 13.38 -9.95
C ILE A 2 7.59 11.95 -10.33
N GLU A 3 7.49 11.13 -9.32
CA GLU A 3 7.11 9.74 -9.50
C GLU A 3 5.62 9.61 -9.31
N GLU A 4 5.00 8.82 -10.13
CA GLU A 4 3.59 8.53 -9.93
C GLU A 4 3.43 7.61 -8.74
N PRO A 5 2.34 7.76 -7.98
CA PRO A 5 2.12 6.91 -6.80
C PRO A 5 1.73 5.49 -7.24
N GLY A 6 2.73 4.60 -7.28
CA GLY A 6 2.50 3.21 -7.60
C GLY A 6 2.21 2.96 -9.07
N PRO A 7 1.46 1.89 -9.37
CA PRO A 7 1.09 1.56 -10.75
C PRO A 7 0.23 2.63 -11.38
N THR A 8 0.30 2.72 -12.71
CA THR A 8 -0.49 3.70 -13.44
C THR A 8 -1.97 3.28 -13.46
N GLU A 9 -2.83 4.24 -13.76
CA GLU A 9 -4.25 3.95 -13.91
C GLU A 9 -4.50 2.88 -14.97
N SER A 10 -3.73 2.92 -16.06
CA SER A 10 -3.88 1.93 -17.12
C SER A 10 -3.59 0.53 -16.61
N ALA A 11 -2.54 0.38 -15.80
CA ALA A 11 -2.21 -0.92 -15.25
C ALA A 11 -3.30 -1.41 -14.32
N LEU A 12 -3.84 -0.52 -13.48
CA LEU A 12 -4.90 -0.90 -12.55
C LEU A 12 -6.19 -1.25 -13.27
N ALA A 13 -6.44 -0.61 -14.41
CA ALA A 13 -7.64 -0.89 -15.21
C ALA A 13 -7.61 -2.28 -15.84
N LEU A 14 -6.42 -2.88 -15.99
CA LEU A 14 -6.31 -4.23 -16.55
C LEU A 14 -6.64 -5.33 -15.53
N LEU A 15 -6.74 -4.98 -14.26
CA LEU A 15 -7.06 -5.95 -13.22
C LEU A 15 -8.56 -6.22 -13.22
N GLU A 16 -8.91 -7.42 -12.77
CA GLU A 16 -10.31 -7.75 -12.53
C GLU A 16 -10.62 -7.50 -11.07
N TYR A 17 -11.82 -7.00 -10.80
CA TYR A 17 -12.26 -6.71 -9.44
C TYR A 17 -13.52 -7.51 -9.15
N PRO A 18 -13.68 -8.01 -7.92
CA PRO A 18 -12.75 -7.88 -6.78
C PRO A 18 -11.47 -8.68 -7.01
N ASN A 19 -10.40 -8.23 -6.37
CA ASN A 19 -9.07 -8.81 -6.58
C ASN A 19 -8.34 -8.88 -5.26
N ARG A 20 -7.71 -10.02 -4.99
CA ARG A 20 -6.83 -10.17 -3.83
C ARG A 20 -5.48 -9.56 -4.19
N TYR A 21 -5.18 -8.41 -3.64
CA TYR A 21 -4.10 -7.55 -4.13
C TYR A 21 -2.94 -7.48 -3.13
N PRO A 22 -1.71 -7.77 -3.56
CA PRO A 22 -0.53 -7.64 -2.70
C PRO A 22 0.06 -6.24 -2.85
N LEU A 23 -0.24 -5.38 -1.90
CA LEU A 23 0.28 -4.01 -1.88
C LEU A 23 1.62 -3.99 -1.18
N LYS A 24 2.66 -3.49 -1.83
CA LYS A 24 3.98 -3.39 -1.23
C LYS A 24 4.31 -1.94 -0.92
N VAL A 25 4.72 -1.69 0.32
CA VAL A 25 5.00 -0.35 0.81
C VAL A 25 6.34 -0.36 1.51
N PHE A 26 7.21 0.58 1.13
CA PHE A 26 8.53 0.73 1.73
C PHE A 26 8.56 2.05 2.47
N GLY A 27 9.01 2.04 3.70
CA GLY A 27 8.98 3.24 4.50
C GLY A 27 10.10 3.34 5.51
N LYS A 28 10.11 4.45 6.22
CA LYS A 28 11.09 4.71 7.24
C LYS A 28 10.91 3.75 8.40
N PRO A 29 12.01 3.29 9.02
CA PRO A 29 11.91 2.34 10.12
C PRO A 29 11.40 3.03 11.38
N ALA A 30 10.10 2.94 11.62
CA ALA A 30 9.45 3.52 12.77
C ALA A 30 8.46 2.51 13.32
N ASP A 31 8.28 2.53 14.65
CA ASP A 31 7.45 1.53 15.29
C ASP A 31 5.99 1.60 14.85
N ASP A 32 5.53 2.78 14.45
CA ASP A 32 4.13 2.98 14.06
C ASP A 32 3.89 2.88 12.56
N PHE A 33 4.92 2.52 11.78
CA PHE A 33 4.77 2.51 10.32
C PHE A 33 3.69 1.55 9.86
N GLU A 34 3.69 0.34 10.40
CA GLU A 34 2.69 -0.65 10.03
C GLU A 34 1.27 -0.15 10.36
N ALA A 35 1.10 0.44 11.53
CA ALA A 35 -0.21 0.94 11.94
C ALA A 35 -0.69 2.06 11.03
N ILE A 36 0.21 2.93 10.61
CA ILE A 36 -0.13 4.04 9.72
C ILE A 36 -0.58 3.51 8.37
N VAL A 37 0.18 2.58 7.79
CA VAL A 37 -0.17 2.01 6.49
C VAL A 37 -1.49 1.25 6.58
N MET A 38 -1.67 0.48 7.65
CA MET A 38 -2.91 -0.26 7.86
C MET A 38 -4.11 0.68 7.93
N SER A 39 -3.96 1.81 8.62
CA SER A 39 -5.03 2.81 8.72
C SER A 39 -5.39 3.37 7.36
N LEU A 40 -4.39 3.64 6.52
CA LEU A 40 -4.65 4.16 5.19
C LEU A 40 -5.43 3.16 4.34
N VAL A 41 -5.06 1.88 4.42
CA VAL A 41 -5.75 0.85 3.66
C VAL A 41 -7.19 0.71 4.15
N ARG A 42 -7.39 0.66 5.47
CA ARG A 42 -8.73 0.47 6.02
C ARG A 42 -9.64 1.66 5.74
N ALA A 43 -9.08 2.86 5.63
CA ALA A 43 -9.86 4.04 5.33
C ALA A 43 -10.51 3.95 3.95
N ARG A 44 -9.81 3.32 3.00
CA ARG A 44 -10.34 3.18 1.64
C ARG A 44 -11.05 1.85 1.41
N CYS A 45 -10.72 0.84 2.22
CA CYS A 45 -11.33 -0.49 2.09
C CYS A 45 -11.87 -0.92 3.45
N PRO A 46 -12.91 -0.26 3.96
CA PRO A 46 -13.43 -0.58 5.29
C PRO A 46 -14.02 -1.99 5.39
N GLN A 47 -14.34 -2.59 4.24
CA GLN A 47 -14.91 -3.93 4.22
C GLN A 47 -13.85 -5.02 4.09
N ALA A 48 -12.58 -4.67 4.06
CA ALA A 48 -11.52 -5.65 3.97
C ALA A 48 -11.48 -6.44 5.29
N GLU A 49 -11.95 -7.68 5.24
CA GLU A 49 -12.12 -8.49 6.44
C GLU A 49 -10.82 -9.12 6.89
N HIS A 50 -9.98 -9.46 5.95
CA HIS A 50 -8.75 -10.19 6.26
C HIS A 50 -7.60 -9.57 5.51
N ILE A 51 -6.72 -8.90 6.24
CA ILE A 51 -5.54 -8.29 5.66
C ILE A 51 -4.34 -9.06 6.16
N GLU A 52 -3.64 -9.71 5.25
CA GLU A 52 -2.41 -10.42 5.59
C GLU A 52 -1.25 -9.44 5.50
N VAL A 53 -0.42 -9.42 6.52
CA VAL A 53 0.71 -8.49 6.58
C VAL A 53 2.00 -9.29 6.69
N SER A 54 2.95 -8.97 5.84
CA SER A 54 4.31 -9.49 5.90
C SER A 54 5.24 -8.31 6.04
N LYS A 55 6.24 -8.44 6.92
CA LYS A 55 7.10 -7.33 7.25
C LYS A 55 8.56 -7.78 7.17
N ARG A 56 9.40 -6.93 6.62
CA ARG A 56 10.82 -7.22 6.50
C ARG A 56 11.62 -5.93 6.65
N SER A 57 12.69 -5.98 7.45
CA SER A 57 13.63 -4.88 7.54
C SER A 57 14.68 -5.02 6.46
N SER A 58 15.12 -3.88 5.91
CA SER A 58 16.24 -3.89 4.98
C SER A 58 17.53 -4.18 5.73
N ARG A 59 18.55 -4.57 4.97
CA ARG A 59 19.87 -4.77 5.55
C ARG A 59 20.33 -3.46 6.19
N GLY A 60 20.77 -3.54 7.44
CA GLY A 60 21.16 -2.35 8.18
C GLY A 60 20.02 -1.55 8.76
N GLY A 61 18.78 -2.00 8.59
CA GLY A 61 17.63 -1.32 9.20
C GLY A 61 17.29 0.02 8.60
N LYS A 62 17.65 0.27 7.35
CA LYS A 62 17.45 1.58 6.75
C LYS A 62 15.99 1.84 6.37
N TYR A 63 15.22 0.79 6.11
CA TYR A 63 13.80 0.94 5.82
C TYR A 63 13.07 -0.35 6.15
N LEU A 64 11.75 -0.24 6.21
CA LEU A 64 10.87 -1.38 6.39
C LEU A 64 10.12 -1.61 5.09
N ALA A 65 9.92 -2.89 4.77
CA ALA A 65 9.11 -3.29 3.63
C ALA A 65 7.90 -4.04 4.17
N LEU A 66 6.72 -3.57 3.81
CA LEU A 66 5.46 -4.22 4.16
C LEU A 66 4.80 -4.74 2.90
N THR A 67 4.23 -5.93 3.01
CA THR A 67 3.32 -6.44 1.98
C THR A 67 1.99 -6.68 2.65
N LEU A 68 0.96 -5.96 2.19
CA LEU A 68 -0.40 -6.14 2.69
C LEU A 68 -1.22 -6.76 1.58
N THR A 69 -1.79 -7.92 1.86
CA THR A 69 -2.62 -8.61 0.87
C THR A 69 -4.06 -8.57 1.37
N PHE A 70 -4.92 -7.99 0.56
CA PHE A 70 -6.33 -7.80 0.93
C PHE A 70 -7.17 -7.73 -0.33
N THR A 71 -8.48 -7.90 -0.16
CA THR A 71 -9.39 -7.86 -1.30
C THR A 71 -9.77 -6.43 -1.61
N VAL A 72 -9.54 -6.03 -2.86
CA VAL A 72 -9.91 -4.72 -3.39
C VAL A 72 -11.12 -4.91 -4.28
N HIS A 73 -12.12 -4.07 -4.12
CA HIS A 73 -13.37 -4.24 -4.87
C HIS A 73 -13.47 -3.33 -6.09
N THR A 74 -12.75 -2.22 -6.13
CA THR A 74 -12.79 -1.30 -7.26
C THR A 74 -11.42 -0.73 -7.55
N GLN A 75 -11.23 -0.32 -8.80
CA GLN A 75 -10.02 0.37 -9.19
C GLN A 75 -9.82 1.66 -8.39
N GLN A 76 -10.94 2.36 -8.11
CA GLN A 76 -10.86 3.62 -7.38
C GLN A 76 -10.25 3.44 -6.00
N GLN A 77 -10.57 2.33 -5.33
CA GLN A 77 -9.99 2.06 -4.01
C GLN A 77 -8.47 2.00 -4.09
N LEU A 78 -7.94 1.30 -5.09
CA LEU A 78 -6.48 1.21 -5.26
C LEU A 78 -5.87 2.55 -5.59
N GLU A 79 -6.49 3.31 -6.48
CA GLU A 79 -5.98 4.64 -6.83
C GLU A 79 -5.90 5.53 -5.60
N ASP A 80 -6.95 5.50 -4.79
CA ASP A 80 -6.98 6.32 -3.58
C ASP A 80 -5.93 5.89 -2.57
N ILE A 81 -5.74 4.58 -2.42
CA ILE A 81 -4.72 4.07 -1.51
C ILE A 81 -3.33 4.52 -1.95
N TYR A 82 -3.02 4.38 -3.23
CA TYR A 82 -1.70 4.78 -3.72
C TYR A 82 -1.48 6.28 -3.56
N ARG A 83 -2.52 7.08 -3.78
CA ARG A 83 -2.42 8.51 -3.60
C ARG A 83 -2.17 8.87 -2.13
N ASP A 84 -2.90 8.23 -1.22
CA ASP A 84 -2.70 8.48 0.20
C ASP A 84 -1.30 8.07 0.65
N LEU A 85 -0.79 6.96 0.13
CA LEU A 85 0.56 6.52 0.43
C LEU A 85 1.60 7.50 -0.11
N TYR A 86 1.38 8.00 -1.30
CA TYR A 86 2.28 8.97 -1.91
C TYR A 86 2.39 10.24 -1.05
N ASP A 87 1.27 10.64 -0.45
CA ASP A 87 1.21 11.84 0.38
C ASP A 87 1.70 11.62 1.80
N CYS A 88 2.00 10.39 2.18
CA CYS A 88 2.43 10.07 3.53
C CYS A 88 3.93 10.23 3.66
N ASP A 89 4.36 11.06 4.61
CA ASP A 89 5.78 11.38 4.78
C ASP A 89 6.63 10.16 5.12
N GLN A 90 6.05 9.17 5.76
CA GLN A 90 6.82 7.98 6.17
C GLN A 90 6.98 6.97 5.07
N VAL A 91 6.23 7.11 3.98
CA VAL A 91 6.31 6.18 2.86
C VAL A 91 7.37 6.66 1.89
N LEU A 92 8.31 5.77 1.57
CA LEU A 92 9.37 6.06 0.62
C LEU A 92 8.96 5.65 -0.79
N MET A 93 8.23 4.53 -0.90
CA MET A 93 7.83 4.01 -2.20
C MET A 93 6.71 3.01 -1.99
N SER A 94 5.82 2.88 -2.98
CA SER A 94 4.79 1.85 -2.98
C SER A 94 4.71 1.20 -4.36
N LEU A 95 4.37 -0.09 -4.38
CA LEU A 95 4.27 -0.86 -5.62
C LEU A 95 2.95 -1.63 -5.67
#